data_cba4856e8286d50f353cbb5b4271288b
#
_entry.id   cba4856e8286d50f353cbb5b4271288b
#
_cell.length_a   1.000
_cell.length_b   1.000
_cell.length_c   1.000
_cell.angle_alpha   90.00
_cell.angle_beta   90.00
_cell.angle_gamma   90.00
#
_symmetry.space_group_name_H-M   'P 1'
#
loop_
_entity.id
_entity.type
_entity.pdbx_description
1 polymer ?
#
loop_
_entity_poly.entity_id
_entity_poly.type
_entity_poly.pdbx_seq_one_letter_code
_entity_poly.pdbx_strand_id
1 'polypeptide(L)'
;MDMNGKAAIVTGGASGLGAAAARMLANKGAKVAILDLNEDLGETVAKELDGYFVTCDVTNEQSVQEGLEAATNVHDCARILVNCAGIGNAARMVGKNGAHDFGLFSKIITVNLIGTFNVTRLFAVSTTQLDPLEDDERGVIIMTASVAAFDGQIGQAAYSASKGGIHSMTLPIAREFANRGVRVCTIAPGVLKTPLLDILPEEVQKSLGESIPFPQRLGHAEEFASLAMHILENRYLNGETIRLDGALRMAAK
;
A
#
# COMPACT_ATOMS: atom_id res chain seq x y z
N MET A 1 8.76 -15.87 1.18
CA MET A 1 8.50 -16.86 0.10
C MET A 1 9.31 -16.55 -1.15
N ASP A 2 9.54 -17.54 -1.99
CA ASP A 2 9.96 -17.32 -3.38
C ASP A 2 8.74 -16.85 -4.19
N MET A 3 8.91 -15.78 -4.95
CA MET A 3 7.84 -15.14 -5.73
C MET A 3 7.66 -15.71 -7.13
N ASN A 4 8.64 -16.47 -7.61
CA ASN A 4 8.61 -17.01 -8.96
C ASN A 4 7.37 -17.89 -9.21
N GLY A 5 6.59 -17.57 -10.24
CA GLY A 5 5.33 -18.23 -10.61
C GLY A 5 4.17 -18.02 -9.63
N LYS A 6 4.32 -17.23 -8.56
CA LYS A 6 3.24 -16.95 -7.59
C LYS A 6 2.39 -15.77 -8.08
N ALA A 7 1.08 -15.90 -7.90
CA ALA A 7 0.16 -14.81 -8.15
C ALA A 7 0.26 -13.74 -7.06
N ALA A 8 0.26 -12.47 -7.50
CA ALA A 8 0.35 -11.30 -6.65
C ALA A 8 -0.69 -10.25 -7.06
N ILE A 9 -1.30 -9.61 -6.09
CA ILE A 9 -2.26 -8.52 -6.27
C ILE A 9 -1.67 -7.24 -5.70
N VAL A 10 -1.73 -6.17 -6.49
CA VAL A 10 -1.31 -4.84 -6.08
C VAL A 10 -2.45 -3.85 -6.26
N THR A 11 -2.98 -3.31 -5.17
CA THR A 11 -3.96 -2.22 -5.24
C THR A 11 -3.26 -0.88 -5.37
N GLY A 12 -3.86 0.08 -6.12
CA GLY A 12 -3.16 1.33 -6.45
C GLY A 12 -1.93 1.09 -7.34
N GLY A 13 -1.95 0.01 -8.12
CA GLY A 13 -0.82 -0.45 -8.91
C GLY A 13 -0.58 0.29 -10.22
N ALA A 14 -1.49 1.19 -10.61
CA ALA A 14 -1.35 1.98 -11.83
C ALA A 14 -0.27 3.06 -11.75
N SER A 15 0.18 3.45 -10.56
CA SER A 15 1.16 4.53 -10.40
C SER A 15 1.98 4.43 -9.10
N GLY A 16 2.98 5.29 -8.96
CA GLY A 16 3.71 5.52 -7.72
C GLY A 16 4.29 4.26 -7.06
N LEU A 17 4.04 4.12 -5.77
CA LEU A 17 4.57 3.00 -4.96
C LEU A 17 4.03 1.65 -5.42
N GLY A 18 2.74 1.60 -5.77
CA GLY A 18 2.10 0.38 -6.27
C GLY A 18 2.70 -0.09 -7.58
N ALA A 19 2.89 0.81 -8.55
CA ALA A 19 3.50 0.46 -9.83
C ALA A 19 4.96 0.00 -9.66
N ALA A 20 5.73 0.63 -8.76
CA ALA A 20 7.10 0.20 -8.46
C ALA A 20 7.11 -1.21 -7.82
N ALA A 21 6.20 -1.48 -6.88
CA ALA A 21 6.07 -2.80 -6.28
C ALA A 21 5.65 -3.85 -7.32
N ALA A 22 4.68 -3.53 -8.19
CA ALA A 22 4.23 -4.40 -9.27
C ALA A 22 5.37 -4.77 -10.22
N ARG A 23 6.16 -3.78 -10.66
CA ARG A 23 7.35 -4.01 -11.51
C ARG A 23 8.35 -4.93 -10.83
N MET A 24 8.65 -4.70 -9.58
CA MET A 24 9.65 -5.50 -8.88
C MET A 24 9.16 -6.94 -8.64
N LEU A 25 7.87 -7.13 -8.34
CA LEU A 25 7.24 -8.45 -8.26
C LEU A 25 7.35 -9.21 -9.60
N ALA A 26 6.99 -8.56 -10.71
CA ALA A 26 7.11 -9.16 -12.05
C ALA A 26 8.55 -9.51 -12.39
N ASN A 27 9.53 -8.63 -12.08
CA ASN A 27 10.96 -8.91 -12.28
C ASN A 27 11.46 -10.10 -11.44
N LYS A 28 10.78 -10.43 -10.35
CA LYS A 28 11.04 -11.64 -9.53
C LYS A 28 10.24 -12.86 -10.03
N GLY A 29 9.56 -12.77 -11.14
CA GLY A 29 8.80 -13.84 -11.77
C GLY A 29 7.39 -14.04 -11.21
N ALA A 30 6.85 -13.10 -10.42
CA ALA A 30 5.46 -13.17 -9.98
C ALA A 30 4.50 -12.85 -11.13
N LYS A 31 3.32 -13.49 -11.10
CA LYS A 31 2.19 -13.18 -11.98
C LYS A 31 1.38 -12.06 -11.32
N VAL A 32 1.47 -10.83 -11.85
CA VAL A 32 0.94 -9.64 -11.18
C VAL A 32 -0.41 -9.24 -11.73
N ALA A 33 -1.40 -9.08 -10.85
CA ALA A 33 -2.66 -8.40 -11.13
C ALA A 33 -2.67 -7.02 -10.46
N ILE A 34 -3.01 -5.98 -11.23
CA ILE A 34 -3.13 -4.60 -10.80
C ILE A 34 -4.60 -4.25 -10.62
N LEU A 35 -4.97 -3.78 -9.44
CA LEU A 35 -6.29 -3.28 -9.11
C LEU A 35 -6.21 -1.77 -8.89
N ASP A 36 -6.84 -0.98 -9.76
CA ASP A 36 -6.81 0.50 -9.70
C ASP A 36 -8.08 1.09 -10.30
N LEU A 37 -8.37 2.35 -9.99
CA LEU A 37 -9.45 3.09 -10.64
C LEU A 37 -9.03 3.71 -11.98
N ASN A 38 -7.73 3.90 -12.19
CA ASN A 38 -7.20 4.52 -13.40
C ASN A 38 -6.93 3.45 -14.46
N GLU A 39 -7.89 3.29 -15.37
CA GLU A 39 -7.88 2.28 -16.42
C GLU A 39 -6.70 2.47 -17.38
N ASP A 40 -6.50 3.68 -17.91
CA ASP A 40 -5.45 3.96 -18.91
C ASP A 40 -4.04 3.66 -18.37
N LEU A 41 -3.74 4.13 -17.15
CA LEU A 41 -2.45 3.88 -16.52
C LEU A 41 -2.32 2.42 -16.07
N GLY A 42 -3.39 1.84 -15.56
CA GLY A 42 -3.41 0.46 -15.09
C GLY A 42 -3.15 -0.54 -16.22
N GLU A 43 -3.81 -0.38 -17.36
CA GLU A 43 -3.56 -1.19 -18.56
C GLU A 43 -2.13 -1.01 -19.09
N THR A 44 -1.62 0.23 -19.08
CA THR A 44 -0.25 0.52 -19.51
C THR A 44 0.76 -0.24 -18.66
N VAL A 45 0.64 -0.15 -17.33
CA VAL A 45 1.55 -0.86 -16.41
C VAL A 45 1.35 -2.38 -16.52
N ALA A 46 0.14 -2.88 -16.58
CA ALA A 46 -0.11 -4.32 -16.71
C ALA A 46 0.51 -4.89 -18.00
N LYS A 47 0.37 -4.18 -19.13
CA LYS A 47 0.99 -4.57 -20.40
C LYS A 47 2.52 -4.58 -20.33
N GLU A 48 3.12 -3.60 -19.65
CA GLU A 48 4.56 -3.55 -19.42
C GLU A 48 5.09 -4.80 -18.68
N LEU A 49 4.27 -5.34 -17.77
CA LEU A 49 4.63 -6.43 -16.87
C LEU A 49 4.25 -7.82 -17.38
N ASP A 50 3.60 -7.92 -18.55
CA ASP A 50 2.88 -9.15 -18.96
C ASP A 50 1.90 -9.62 -17.86
N GLY A 51 1.29 -8.64 -17.19
CA GLY A 51 0.38 -8.82 -16.07
C GLY A 51 -1.08 -8.62 -16.45
N TYR A 52 -1.96 -8.51 -15.46
CA TYR A 52 -3.39 -8.34 -15.64
C TYR A 52 -3.90 -7.08 -14.93
N PHE A 53 -4.76 -6.30 -15.57
CA PHE A 53 -5.39 -5.13 -14.98
C PHE A 53 -6.88 -5.36 -14.73
N VAL A 54 -7.37 -4.85 -13.60
CA VAL A 54 -8.78 -4.80 -13.26
C VAL A 54 -9.14 -3.44 -12.69
N THR A 55 -10.16 -2.79 -13.27
CA THR A 55 -10.74 -1.59 -12.66
C THR A 55 -11.42 -1.98 -11.35
N CYS A 56 -10.93 -1.41 -10.23
CA CYS A 56 -11.40 -1.79 -8.90
C CYS A 56 -11.46 -0.59 -7.96
N ASP A 57 -12.64 -0.36 -7.38
CA ASP A 57 -12.83 0.56 -6.25
C ASP A 57 -12.70 -0.21 -4.94
N VAL A 58 -11.60 0.02 -4.21
CA VAL A 58 -11.33 -0.63 -2.93
C VAL A 58 -12.37 -0.32 -1.85
N THR A 59 -13.15 0.76 -2.02
CA THR A 59 -14.21 1.15 -1.09
C THR A 59 -15.52 0.38 -1.30
N ASN A 60 -15.64 -0.31 -2.43
CA ASN A 60 -16.83 -1.09 -2.79
C ASN A 60 -16.53 -2.59 -2.66
N GLU A 61 -17.28 -3.28 -1.79
CA GLU A 61 -17.09 -4.71 -1.52
C GLU A 61 -17.23 -5.57 -2.77
N GLN A 62 -18.29 -5.33 -3.57
CA GLN A 62 -18.55 -6.08 -4.78
C GLN A 62 -17.45 -5.88 -5.82
N SER A 63 -17.00 -4.64 -6.01
CA SER A 63 -15.90 -4.32 -6.93
C SER A 63 -14.61 -5.05 -6.54
N VAL A 64 -14.31 -5.15 -5.24
CA VAL A 64 -13.14 -5.91 -4.76
C VAL A 64 -13.33 -7.41 -4.97
N GLN A 65 -14.50 -7.98 -4.70
CA GLN A 65 -14.79 -9.40 -4.95
C GLN A 65 -14.60 -9.75 -6.43
N GLU A 66 -15.23 -9.00 -7.32
CA GLU A 66 -15.11 -9.18 -8.77
C GLU A 66 -13.65 -9.02 -9.24
N GLY A 67 -12.91 -8.04 -8.69
CA GLY A 67 -11.50 -7.83 -9.00
C GLY A 67 -10.60 -8.99 -8.59
N LEU A 68 -10.80 -9.54 -7.39
CA LEU A 68 -10.06 -10.70 -6.89
C LEU A 68 -10.40 -11.97 -7.68
N GLU A 69 -11.66 -12.18 -8.03
CA GLU A 69 -12.10 -13.30 -8.86
C GLU A 69 -11.52 -13.22 -10.27
N ALA A 70 -11.56 -12.05 -10.91
CA ALA A 70 -10.96 -11.82 -12.22
C ALA A 70 -9.45 -12.10 -12.22
N ALA A 71 -8.72 -11.60 -11.21
CA ALA A 71 -7.31 -11.87 -11.05
C ALA A 71 -7.02 -13.38 -10.85
N THR A 72 -7.83 -14.07 -10.06
CA THR A 72 -7.71 -15.51 -9.80
C THR A 72 -7.92 -16.34 -11.07
N ASN A 73 -8.87 -15.95 -11.92
CA ASN A 73 -9.16 -16.65 -13.17
C ASN A 73 -7.99 -16.58 -14.18
N VAL A 74 -7.15 -15.55 -14.09
CA VAL A 74 -6.00 -15.34 -14.98
C VAL A 74 -4.71 -15.91 -14.41
N HIS A 75 -4.46 -15.72 -13.11
CA HIS A 75 -3.17 -15.98 -12.48
C HIS A 75 -3.17 -17.05 -11.39
N ASP A 76 -4.29 -17.72 -11.15
CA ASP A 76 -4.57 -18.56 -10.00
C ASP A 76 -4.76 -17.73 -8.70
N CYS A 77 -5.05 -18.41 -7.58
CA CYS A 77 -5.25 -17.77 -6.29
C CYS A 77 -3.97 -17.10 -5.80
N ALA A 78 -4.05 -15.81 -5.52
CA ALA A 78 -2.89 -15.03 -5.14
C ALA A 78 -2.41 -15.32 -3.71
N ARG A 79 -1.08 -15.35 -3.54
CA ARG A 79 -0.39 -15.51 -2.25
C ARG A 79 0.18 -14.20 -1.72
N ILE A 80 0.24 -13.18 -2.57
CA ILE A 80 0.86 -11.89 -2.25
C ILE A 80 -0.17 -10.80 -2.47
N LEU A 81 -0.35 -9.95 -1.45
CA LEU A 81 -1.14 -8.73 -1.55
C LEU A 81 -0.29 -7.53 -1.12
N VAL A 82 -0.21 -6.51 -1.99
CA VAL A 82 0.40 -5.22 -1.66
C VAL A 82 -0.67 -4.14 -1.77
N ASN A 83 -1.09 -3.59 -0.64
CA ASN A 83 -2.09 -2.53 -0.56
C ASN A 83 -1.40 -1.16 -0.69
N CYS A 84 -1.49 -0.53 -1.87
CA CYS A 84 -0.99 0.81 -2.13
C CYS A 84 -2.08 1.82 -2.50
N ALA A 85 -3.32 1.38 -2.72
CA ALA A 85 -4.42 2.29 -3.00
C ALA A 85 -4.62 3.28 -1.83
N GLY A 86 -4.67 4.57 -2.16
CA GLY A 86 -4.83 5.60 -1.16
C GLY A 86 -4.79 7.01 -1.74
N ILE A 87 -5.33 7.94 -0.99
CA ILE A 87 -5.37 9.37 -1.31
C ILE A 87 -4.77 10.18 -0.17
N GLY A 88 -4.18 11.32 -0.50
CA GLY A 88 -3.69 12.30 0.45
C GLY A 88 -4.39 13.63 0.27
N ASN A 89 -4.65 14.31 1.36
CA ASN A 89 -5.09 15.70 1.36
C ASN A 89 -4.77 16.34 2.72
N ALA A 90 -4.52 17.63 2.73
CA ALA A 90 -4.28 18.42 3.93
C ALA A 90 -5.37 19.50 4.07
N ALA A 91 -6.11 19.46 5.18
CA ALA A 91 -7.09 20.47 5.50
C ALA A 91 -7.12 20.69 7.02
N ARG A 92 -7.08 21.95 7.46
CA ARG A 92 -7.10 22.32 8.88
C ARG A 92 -8.44 22.02 9.52
N MET A 93 -8.44 21.65 10.81
CA MET A 93 -9.68 21.47 11.62
C MET A 93 -10.54 22.73 11.61
N VAL A 94 -9.91 23.90 11.69
CA VAL A 94 -10.55 25.20 11.50
C VAL A 94 -9.73 25.97 10.47
N GLY A 95 -10.30 26.20 9.30
CA GLY A 95 -9.73 26.97 8.21
C GLY A 95 -10.36 28.37 8.07
N LYS A 96 -9.99 29.10 7.01
CA LYS A 96 -10.57 30.43 6.73
C LYS A 96 -12.08 30.40 6.46
N ASN A 97 -12.58 29.27 5.96
CA ASN A 97 -13.97 29.09 5.56
C ASN A 97 -14.81 28.32 6.61
N GLY A 98 -14.27 28.10 7.82
CA GLY A 98 -14.95 27.39 8.90
C GLY A 98 -14.34 26.03 9.25
N ALA A 99 -15.17 25.10 9.70
CA ALA A 99 -14.76 23.77 10.11
C ALA A 99 -14.26 22.92 8.94
N HIS A 100 -13.41 21.92 9.25
CA HIS A 100 -12.98 20.92 8.30
C HIS A 100 -14.17 20.26 7.58
N ASP A 101 -14.09 20.08 6.27
CA ASP A 101 -15.12 19.38 5.52
C ASP A 101 -15.22 17.90 5.99
N PHE A 102 -16.39 17.55 6.51
CA PHE A 102 -16.67 16.21 7.01
C PHE A 102 -16.66 15.17 5.88
N GLY A 103 -17.11 15.56 4.66
CA GLY A 103 -17.06 14.68 3.49
C GLY A 103 -15.63 14.33 3.09
N LEU A 104 -14.71 15.30 3.12
CA LEU A 104 -13.29 15.07 2.85
C LEU A 104 -12.67 14.11 3.90
N PHE A 105 -12.96 14.34 5.20
CA PHE A 105 -12.50 13.43 6.25
C PHE A 105 -12.99 12.00 5.99
N SER A 106 -14.30 11.85 5.78
CA SER A 106 -14.92 10.54 5.54
C SER A 106 -14.32 9.86 4.31
N LYS A 107 -14.12 10.60 3.21
CA LYS A 107 -13.51 10.07 1.98
C LYS A 107 -12.10 9.52 2.22
N ILE A 108 -11.25 10.24 2.95
CA ILE A 108 -9.88 9.81 3.23
C ILE A 108 -9.89 8.53 4.10
N ILE A 109 -10.73 8.48 5.13
CA ILE A 109 -10.88 7.28 5.98
C ILE A 109 -11.39 6.10 5.15
N THR A 110 -12.41 6.33 4.32
CA THR A 110 -13.03 5.26 3.52
C THR A 110 -12.03 4.68 2.52
N VAL A 111 -11.33 5.50 1.76
CA VAL A 111 -10.38 5.00 0.77
C VAL A 111 -9.16 4.33 1.46
N ASN A 112 -8.50 5.04 2.36
CA ASN A 112 -7.21 4.58 2.89
C ASN A 112 -7.36 3.44 3.88
N LEU A 113 -8.28 3.55 4.84
CA LEU A 113 -8.42 2.60 5.95
C LEU A 113 -9.43 1.50 5.64
N ILE A 114 -10.67 1.89 5.33
CA ILE A 114 -11.73 0.91 5.06
C ILE A 114 -11.43 0.14 3.77
N GLY A 115 -10.93 0.80 2.72
CA GLY A 115 -10.51 0.14 1.48
C GLY A 115 -9.38 -0.87 1.69
N THR A 116 -8.33 -0.49 2.43
CA THR A 116 -7.24 -1.43 2.79
C THR A 116 -7.78 -2.64 3.58
N PHE A 117 -8.63 -2.42 4.56
CA PHE A 117 -9.27 -3.49 5.34
C PHE A 117 -10.14 -4.38 4.45
N ASN A 118 -10.93 -3.78 3.56
CA ASN A 118 -11.84 -4.49 2.66
C ASN A 118 -11.08 -5.46 1.74
N VAL A 119 -10.04 -4.99 1.06
CA VAL A 119 -9.21 -5.86 0.21
C VAL A 119 -8.50 -6.94 1.03
N THR A 120 -7.93 -6.57 2.18
CA THR A 120 -7.21 -7.50 3.07
C THR A 120 -8.09 -8.66 3.52
N ARG A 121 -9.31 -8.39 4.01
CA ARG A 121 -10.24 -9.44 4.50
C ARG A 121 -10.70 -10.37 3.39
N LEU A 122 -11.02 -9.82 2.20
CA LEU A 122 -11.51 -10.61 1.07
C LEU A 122 -10.38 -11.46 0.45
N PHE A 123 -9.19 -10.91 0.31
CA PHE A 123 -8.00 -11.64 -0.11
C PHE A 123 -7.69 -12.83 0.82
N ALA A 124 -7.79 -12.61 2.14
CA ALA A 124 -7.49 -13.65 3.13
C ALA A 124 -8.43 -14.86 3.05
N VAL A 125 -9.68 -14.69 2.60
CA VAL A 125 -10.65 -15.80 2.45
C VAL A 125 -10.09 -16.90 1.57
N SER A 126 -9.58 -16.57 0.40
CA SER A 126 -9.03 -17.54 -0.55
C SER A 126 -7.61 -17.96 -0.20
N THR A 127 -6.75 -17.02 0.17
CA THR A 127 -5.32 -17.29 0.45
C THR A 127 -5.13 -18.24 1.63
N THR A 128 -5.96 -18.15 2.66
CA THR A 128 -5.89 -19.07 3.83
C THR A 128 -6.30 -20.51 3.52
N GLN A 129 -6.90 -20.76 2.37
CA GLN A 129 -7.29 -22.12 1.91
C GLN A 129 -6.23 -22.78 1.02
N LEU A 130 -5.21 -22.04 0.60
CA LEU A 130 -4.14 -22.57 -0.24
C LEU A 130 -3.30 -23.63 0.52
N ASP A 131 -2.74 -24.56 -0.22
CA ASP A 131 -1.76 -25.50 0.33
C ASP A 131 -0.56 -24.71 0.90
N PRO A 132 -0.03 -25.13 2.06
CA PRO A 132 1.10 -24.46 2.68
C PRO A 132 2.36 -24.64 1.83
N LEU A 133 3.19 -23.60 1.84
CA LEU A 133 4.58 -23.64 1.38
C LEU A 133 5.51 -24.02 2.54
N GLU A 134 6.81 -23.80 2.37
CA GLU A 134 7.79 -23.94 3.43
C GLU A 134 7.42 -23.06 4.65
N ASP A 135 7.67 -23.55 5.86
CA ASP A 135 7.26 -22.95 7.15
C ASP A 135 5.74 -22.75 7.29
N ASP A 136 4.94 -23.59 6.64
CA ASP A 136 3.47 -23.51 6.62
C ASP A 136 2.91 -22.17 6.07
N GLU A 137 3.74 -21.40 5.35
CA GLU A 137 3.35 -20.11 4.79
C GLU A 137 2.37 -20.30 3.64
N ARG A 138 1.23 -19.61 3.69
CA ARG A 138 0.23 -19.56 2.62
C ARG A 138 0.22 -18.25 1.86
N GLY A 139 0.52 -17.16 2.55
CA GLY A 139 0.51 -15.86 1.92
C GLY A 139 1.14 -14.74 2.74
N VAL A 140 1.32 -13.60 2.11
CA VAL A 140 1.84 -12.37 2.74
C VAL A 140 1.02 -11.17 2.29
N ILE A 141 0.64 -10.35 3.26
CA ILE A 141 -0.06 -9.08 3.06
C ILE A 141 0.86 -7.95 3.47
N ILE A 142 1.08 -7.00 2.57
CA ILE A 142 1.80 -5.76 2.83
C ILE A 142 0.81 -4.61 2.75
N MET A 143 0.74 -3.80 3.80
CA MET A 143 -0.08 -2.61 3.85
C MET A 143 0.79 -1.36 3.80
N THR A 144 0.25 -0.25 3.28
CA THR A 144 0.96 1.02 3.17
C THR A 144 0.38 2.04 4.13
N ALA A 145 1.10 2.27 5.25
CA ALA A 145 0.83 3.37 6.17
C ALA A 145 1.50 4.68 5.68
N SER A 146 2.06 5.45 6.58
CA SER A 146 2.88 6.65 6.35
C SER A 146 3.57 7.03 7.65
N VAL A 147 4.66 7.80 7.58
CA VAL A 147 5.21 8.49 8.76
C VAL A 147 4.18 9.40 9.41
N ALA A 148 3.18 9.87 8.67
CA ALA A 148 2.06 10.65 9.22
C ALA A 148 1.20 9.87 10.24
N ALA A 149 1.33 8.54 10.31
CA ALA A 149 0.74 7.72 11.37
C ALA A 149 1.37 8.01 12.75
N PHE A 150 2.59 8.52 12.77
CA PHE A 150 3.41 8.81 13.96
C PHE A 150 3.61 10.30 14.17
N ASP A 151 4.01 11.00 13.12
CA ASP A 151 4.47 12.39 13.14
C ASP A 151 3.58 13.27 12.24
N GLY A 152 2.25 13.20 12.37
CA GLY A 152 1.31 13.96 11.53
C GLY A 152 1.47 15.48 11.65
N GLN A 153 1.39 16.18 10.51
CA GLN A 153 1.52 17.63 10.42
C GLN A 153 0.16 18.34 10.57
N ILE A 154 0.22 19.65 10.77
CA ILE A 154 -0.98 20.51 10.75
C ILE A 154 -1.73 20.32 9.43
N GLY A 155 -3.01 20.01 9.54
CA GLY A 155 -3.88 19.73 8.39
C GLY A 155 -3.98 18.24 8.00
N GLN A 156 -3.20 17.36 8.60
CA GLN A 156 -3.20 15.94 8.25
C GLN A 156 -4.10 15.07 9.15
N ALA A 157 -5.03 15.65 9.93
CA ALA A 157 -5.84 14.88 10.88
C ALA A 157 -6.53 13.66 10.26
N ALA A 158 -7.19 13.81 9.10
CA ALA A 158 -7.84 12.70 8.40
C ALA A 158 -6.82 11.68 7.86
N TYR A 159 -5.75 12.16 7.23
CA TYR A 159 -4.70 11.31 6.68
C TYR A 159 -3.97 10.53 7.77
N SER A 160 -3.56 11.22 8.84
CA SER A 160 -2.91 10.59 10.00
C SER A 160 -3.81 9.57 10.68
N ALA A 161 -5.11 9.87 10.85
CA ALA A 161 -6.06 8.92 11.40
C ALA A 161 -6.18 7.66 10.52
N SER A 162 -6.27 7.82 9.19
CA SER A 162 -6.33 6.70 8.26
C SER A 162 -5.07 5.83 8.30
N LYS A 163 -3.89 6.45 8.26
CA LYS A 163 -2.60 5.75 8.26
C LYS A 163 -2.22 5.19 9.64
N GLY A 164 -2.63 5.88 10.71
CA GLY A 164 -2.56 5.38 12.08
C GLY A 164 -3.45 4.14 12.29
N GLY A 165 -4.65 4.12 11.70
CA GLY A 165 -5.52 2.95 11.70
C GLY A 165 -4.88 1.74 11.00
N ILE A 166 -4.23 1.94 9.85
CA ILE A 166 -3.49 0.87 9.14
C ILE A 166 -2.36 0.34 10.02
N HIS A 167 -1.56 1.22 10.61
CA HIS A 167 -0.52 0.82 11.57
C HIS A 167 -1.10 -0.01 12.72
N SER A 168 -2.18 0.48 13.34
CA SER A 168 -2.77 -0.17 14.52
C SER A 168 -3.40 -1.53 14.22
N MET A 169 -3.97 -1.73 13.02
CA MET A 169 -4.55 -3.03 12.64
C MET A 169 -3.52 -4.08 12.19
N THR A 170 -2.27 -3.71 11.96
CA THR A 170 -1.21 -4.62 11.47
C THR A 170 -1.01 -5.81 12.40
N LEU A 171 -0.72 -5.56 13.66
CA LEU A 171 -0.42 -6.62 14.63
C LEU A 171 -1.64 -7.49 14.97
N PRO A 172 -2.85 -6.96 15.20
CA PRO A 172 -4.04 -7.79 15.41
C PRO A 172 -4.32 -8.74 14.24
N ILE A 173 -4.24 -8.26 12.99
CA ILE A 173 -4.48 -9.09 11.80
C ILE A 173 -3.37 -10.16 11.66
N ALA A 174 -2.11 -9.79 11.88
CA ALA A 174 -1.01 -10.75 11.85
C ALA A 174 -1.17 -11.87 12.88
N ARG A 175 -1.64 -11.55 14.09
CA ARG A 175 -1.93 -12.54 15.15
C ARG A 175 -3.12 -13.43 14.80
N GLU A 176 -4.18 -12.86 14.23
CA GLU A 176 -5.35 -13.61 13.79
C GLU A 176 -5.01 -14.62 12.68
N PHE A 177 -4.14 -14.24 11.75
CA PHE A 177 -3.75 -15.07 10.62
C PHE A 177 -2.54 -16.00 10.89
N ALA A 178 -1.91 -15.91 12.05
CA ALA A 178 -0.72 -16.71 12.38
C ALA A 178 -0.98 -18.21 12.24
N ASN A 179 -2.10 -18.71 12.77
CA ASN A 179 -2.48 -20.11 12.66
C ASN A 179 -3.01 -20.52 11.28
N ARG A 180 -3.11 -19.56 10.35
CA ARG A 180 -3.52 -19.77 8.98
C ARG A 180 -2.37 -19.63 7.98
N GLY A 181 -1.15 -19.40 8.47
CA GLY A 181 0.04 -19.29 7.64
C GLY A 181 0.10 -18.02 6.77
N VAL A 182 -0.56 -16.93 7.18
CA VAL A 182 -0.50 -15.65 6.45
C VAL A 182 0.17 -14.59 7.33
N ARG A 183 1.27 -14.01 6.79
CA ARG A 183 1.98 -12.90 7.43
C ARG A 183 1.39 -11.55 7.02
N VAL A 184 1.46 -10.59 7.92
CA VAL A 184 1.01 -9.22 7.67
C VAL A 184 2.05 -8.24 8.17
N CYS A 185 2.57 -7.41 7.28
CA CYS A 185 3.48 -6.32 7.61
C CYS A 185 3.00 -5.01 6.99
N THR A 186 3.45 -3.92 7.55
CA THR A 186 3.13 -2.58 7.05
C THR A 186 4.42 -1.81 6.80
N ILE A 187 4.48 -1.10 5.68
CA ILE A 187 5.53 -0.12 5.42
C ILE A 187 4.93 1.26 5.70
N ALA A 188 5.66 2.08 6.44
CA ALA A 188 5.34 3.49 6.71
C ALA A 188 6.35 4.39 5.96
N PRO A 189 6.06 4.75 4.69
CA PRO A 189 6.96 5.61 3.92
C PRO A 189 7.04 7.02 4.53
N GLY A 190 8.23 7.61 4.39
CA GLY A 190 8.44 9.04 4.52
C GLY A 190 8.01 9.79 3.26
N VAL A 191 8.79 10.80 2.86
CA VAL A 191 8.50 11.57 1.66
C VAL A 191 9.22 10.95 0.47
N LEU A 192 8.48 10.20 -0.35
CA LEU A 192 8.98 9.53 -1.53
C LEU A 192 8.45 10.23 -2.79
N LYS A 193 9.27 10.29 -3.84
CA LYS A 193 8.87 10.85 -5.14
C LYS A 193 7.80 9.96 -5.78
N THR A 194 6.59 10.49 -5.88
CA THR A 194 5.40 9.80 -6.42
C THR A 194 4.50 10.84 -7.10
N PRO A 195 3.57 10.44 -7.99
CA PRO A 195 2.62 11.36 -8.60
C PRO A 195 1.82 12.19 -7.58
N LEU A 196 1.60 11.67 -6.38
CA LEU A 196 0.97 12.40 -5.29
C LEU A 196 1.80 13.62 -4.84
N LEU A 197 3.13 13.55 -4.96
CA LEU A 197 4.04 14.65 -4.61
C LEU A 197 4.32 15.57 -5.80
N ASP A 198 4.23 15.06 -7.03
CA ASP A 198 4.53 15.81 -8.25
C ASP A 198 3.56 16.98 -8.50
N ILE A 199 2.39 17.00 -7.81
CA ILE A 199 1.48 18.15 -7.82
C ILE A 199 2.03 19.37 -7.04
N LEU A 200 3.07 19.18 -6.21
CA LEU A 200 3.69 20.28 -5.47
C LEU A 200 4.75 20.97 -6.32
N PRO A 201 4.93 22.31 -6.14
CA PRO A 201 6.01 23.04 -6.80
C PRO A 201 7.39 22.42 -6.54
N GLU A 202 8.27 22.48 -7.53
CA GLU A 202 9.63 21.87 -7.46
C GLU A 202 10.44 22.37 -6.26
N GLU A 203 10.32 23.65 -5.95
CA GLU A 203 10.98 24.25 -4.76
C GLU A 203 10.51 23.61 -3.44
N VAL A 204 9.21 23.26 -3.36
CA VAL A 204 8.64 22.57 -2.20
C VAL A 204 9.17 21.14 -2.13
N GLN A 205 9.22 20.44 -3.25
CA GLN A 205 9.79 19.08 -3.33
C GLN A 205 11.26 19.08 -2.90
N LYS A 206 12.05 20.06 -3.37
CA LYS A 206 13.45 20.23 -2.98
C LYS A 206 13.59 20.47 -1.47
N SER A 207 12.83 21.41 -0.92
CA SER A 207 12.83 21.69 0.52
C SER A 207 12.47 20.47 1.36
N LEU A 208 11.49 19.68 0.92
CA LEU A 208 11.15 18.42 1.57
C LEU A 208 12.31 17.43 1.54
N GLY A 209 12.99 17.30 0.41
CA GLY A 209 14.19 16.45 0.28
C GLY A 209 15.33 16.89 1.21
N GLU A 210 15.57 18.20 1.31
CA GLU A 210 16.58 18.79 2.20
C GLU A 210 16.26 18.59 3.70
N SER A 211 14.99 18.37 4.06
CA SER A 211 14.57 18.08 5.43
C SER A 211 14.85 16.64 5.89
N ILE A 212 15.16 15.74 4.95
CA ILE A 212 15.47 14.34 5.27
C ILE A 212 16.91 14.24 5.77
N PRO A 213 17.14 13.68 6.97
CA PRO A 213 18.49 13.60 7.55
C PRO A 213 19.50 12.86 6.67
N PHE A 214 19.17 11.63 6.19
CA PHE A 214 20.06 10.87 5.30
C PHE A 214 19.33 9.69 4.64
N PRO A 215 19.51 9.49 3.34
CA PRO A 215 20.15 10.41 2.38
C PRO A 215 19.32 11.69 2.20
N GLN A 216 19.96 12.83 2.02
CA GLN A 216 19.29 14.13 1.96
C GLN A 216 18.64 14.37 0.59
N ARG A 217 17.59 13.62 0.32
CA ARG A 217 16.77 13.65 -0.89
C ARG A 217 15.43 12.99 -0.63
N LEU A 218 14.47 13.20 -1.51
CA LEU A 218 13.26 12.37 -1.55
C LEU A 218 13.63 10.90 -1.75
N GLY A 219 12.91 10.01 -1.10
CA GLY A 219 13.01 8.59 -1.38
C GLY A 219 12.48 8.26 -2.79
N HIS A 220 12.92 7.14 -3.34
CA HIS A 220 12.42 6.62 -4.61
C HIS A 220 11.36 5.54 -4.38
N ALA A 221 10.40 5.40 -5.30
CA ALA A 221 9.37 4.37 -5.22
C ALA A 221 9.97 2.94 -5.22
N GLU A 222 11.13 2.77 -5.87
CA GLU A 222 11.88 1.52 -5.90
C GLU A 222 12.44 1.12 -4.53
N GLU A 223 12.71 2.09 -3.63
CA GLU A 223 13.15 1.80 -2.26
C GLU A 223 12.00 1.20 -1.43
N PHE A 224 10.76 1.67 -1.66
CA PHE A 224 9.58 1.03 -1.10
C PHE A 224 9.41 -0.40 -1.64
N ALA A 225 9.51 -0.57 -2.95
CA ALA A 225 9.39 -1.87 -3.58
C ALA A 225 10.48 -2.84 -3.09
N SER A 226 11.72 -2.38 -2.92
CA SER A 226 12.82 -3.18 -2.37
C SER A 226 12.53 -3.68 -0.95
N LEU A 227 11.99 -2.82 -0.08
CA LEU A 227 11.58 -3.24 1.27
C LEU A 227 10.41 -4.21 1.22
N ALA A 228 9.44 -4.01 0.32
CA ALA A 228 8.34 -4.96 0.13
C ALA A 228 8.88 -6.35 -0.27
N MET A 229 9.83 -6.42 -1.20
CA MET A 229 10.46 -7.69 -1.57
C MET A 229 11.20 -8.33 -0.40
N HIS A 230 11.93 -7.55 0.40
CA HIS A 230 12.58 -8.06 1.60
C HIS A 230 11.58 -8.66 2.59
N ILE A 231 10.43 -8.01 2.81
CA ILE A 231 9.35 -8.55 3.67
C ILE A 231 8.83 -9.89 3.12
N LEU A 232 8.67 -10.02 1.80
CA LEU A 232 8.22 -11.26 1.17
C LEU A 232 9.25 -12.38 1.34
N GLU A 233 10.54 -12.10 1.16
CA GLU A 233 11.64 -13.07 1.27
C GLU A 233 11.95 -13.45 2.72
N ASN A 234 11.86 -12.50 3.66
CA ASN A 234 12.19 -12.73 5.07
C ASN A 234 10.97 -13.21 5.86
N ARG A 235 10.84 -14.52 6.01
CA ARG A 235 9.70 -15.17 6.67
C ARG A 235 9.54 -14.85 8.15
N TYR A 236 10.58 -14.35 8.82
CA TYR A 236 10.49 -13.99 10.24
C TYR A 236 9.90 -12.59 10.49
N LEU A 237 9.72 -11.79 9.43
CA LEU A 237 9.02 -10.52 9.51
C LEU A 237 7.50 -10.75 9.48
N ASN A 238 6.84 -10.48 10.61
CA ASN A 238 5.39 -10.58 10.76
C ASN A 238 4.88 -9.62 11.85
N GLY A 239 3.78 -8.94 11.61
CA GLY A 239 3.13 -8.06 12.57
C GLY A 239 3.81 -6.71 12.80
N GLU A 240 4.81 -6.34 11.98
CA GLU A 240 5.62 -5.13 12.17
C GLU A 240 5.21 -4.01 11.19
N THR A 241 5.35 -2.78 11.66
CA THR A 241 5.28 -1.58 10.83
C THR A 241 6.66 -0.95 10.71
N ILE A 242 7.24 -1.00 9.53
CA ILE A 242 8.60 -0.54 9.24
C ILE A 242 8.57 0.87 8.66
N ARG A 243 9.18 1.84 9.34
CA ARG A 243 9.39 3.18 8.81
C ARG A 243 10.48 3.15 7.74
N LEU A 244 10.18 3.73 6.57
CA LEU A 244 11.12 3.90 5.45
C LEU A 244 11.20 5.39 5.11
N ASP A 245 12.01 6.15 5.85
CA ASP A 245 11.89 7.59 5.90
C ASP A 245 13.22 8.38 5.98
N GLY A 246 14.37 7.73 5.84
CA GLY A 246 15.67 8.41 5.95
C GLY A 246 15.90 9.12 7.29
N ALA A 247 15.32 8.57 8.37
CA ALA A 247 15.30 9.12 9.73
C ALA A 247 14.50 10.43 9.89
N LEU A 248 13.63 10.76 8.92
CA LEU A 248 12.75 11.91 9.00
C LEU A 248 11.81 11.81 10.21
N ARG A 249 11.67 12.90 10.94
CA ARG A 249 10.57 13.17 11.86
C ARG A 249 9.90 14.45 11.39
N MET A 250 8.64 14.35 11.01
CA MET A 250 7.94 15.47 10.39
C MET A 250 7.81 16.63 11.38
N ALA A 251 8.20 17.82 10.94
CA ALA A 251 7.92 19.04 11.70
C ALA A 251 6.41 19.32 11.73
N ALA A 252 5.95 20.11 12.69
CA ALA A 252 4.53 20.46 12.81
C ALA A 252 3.97 21.19 11.57
N LYS A 253 4.83 21.86 10.81
CA LYS A 253 4.52 22.58 9.55
C LYS A 253 5.59 22.27 8.52
#